data_242ab6d7d50aca6d2f5887c97829202e
#
_entry.id   242ab6d7d50aca6d2f5887c97829202e
#
_cell.length_a   1.000
_cell.length_b   1.000
_cell.length_c   1.000
_cell.angle_alpha   90.00
_cell.angle_beta   90.00
_cell.angle_gamma   90.00
#
_symmetry.space_group_name_H-M   'P 1'
#
loop_
_entity.id
_entity.type
_entity.pdbx_description
1 polymer ?
#
loop_
_entity_poly.entity_id
_entity_poly.type
_entity_poly.pdbx_seq_one_letter_code
_entity_poly.pdbx_strand_id
1 'polypeptide(L)'
;MPPILHSLLDTDAYKLHMQQAVFHRYPDADVVAEFHSRNEEDLLPMMGEIEEQLRLAGSLRLTRSELDFLAERPFFTADYLDHLRRKPLDASLLKVFEQDGRINVRVEGPWQDVILWEIPVLAIISEMRNRFRYPQFGVSQALERLDQKLDKLARELSPEEMAEFNLIDFGTRRRFSHAVQDAVVGRLKERLPAFRGTSNYQLAQKYGLPAVGTQAHEWFQAHQQLGFPLEHSQRAALTSWLDEFTNHLGIALTDCITMDAFLRDFDFELASRYQGLRHDSGDPVVWGEKAISHYQRLGIDPAEKTLVFSDGLNLDKAVELFRHFRGRINTSFGIGTKLTCDLPGVSPMNIVFKLMECNGGPVAKISDSPGKTLCRDADFIRNLKQAFHVGV
;
A
#
# COMPACT_ATOMS: atom_id res chain seq x y z
N MET A 1 -21.51 -13.76 -12.67
CA MET A 1 -21.46 -13.10 -11.33
C MET A 1 -21.42 -11.58 -11.53
N PRO A 2 -22.06 -10.73 -10.68
CA PRO A 2 -21.90 -9.27 -10.79
C PRO A 2 -20.45 -8.87 -10.58
N PRO A 3 -19.99 -7.75 -11.16
CA PRO A 3 -18.65 -7.26 -10.98
C PRO A 3 -18.30 -7.05 -9.49
N ILE A 4 -17.08 -7.38 -9.10
CA ILE A 4 -16.57 -7.10 -7.74
C ILE A 4 -16.11 -5.65 -7.65
N LEU A 5 -15.45 -5.14 -8.68
CA LEU A 5 -15.06 -3.75 -8.78
C LEU A 5 -16.06 -2.97 -9.63
N HIS A 6 -16.45 -1.80 -9.16
CA HIS A 6 -17.43 -0.93 -9.81
C HIS A 6 -16.86 0.41 -10.26
N SER A 7 -15.63 0.72 -9.88
CA SER A 7 -14.92 1.97 -10.16
C SER A 7 -13.42 1.74 -10.30
N LEU A 8 -12.76 2.52 -11.13
CA LEU A 8 -11.29 2.61 -11.16
C LEU A 8 -10.72 3.23 -9.87
N LEU A 9 -11.54 4.00 -9.13
CA LEU A 9 -11.16 4.56 -7.84
C LEU A 9 -11.28 3.55 -6.69
N ASP A 10 -11.82 2.33 -6.92
CA ASP A 10 -11.73 1.25 -5.92
C ASP A 10 -10.30 0.69 -5.89
N THR A 11 -9.38 1.57 -5.55
CA THR A 11 -7.93 1.36 -5.53
C THR A 11 -7.29 2.15 -4.40
N ASP A 12 -6.11 1.72 -3.98
CA ASP A 12 -5.32 2.43 -2.98
C ASP A 12 -4.66 3.68 -3.57
N ALA A 13 -4.73 4.79 -2.87
CA ALA A 13 -4.30 6.13 -3.30
C ALA A 13 -2.87 6.17 -3.85
N TYR A 14 -1.94 5.45 -3.19
CA TYR A 14 -0.54 5.43 -3.63
C TYR A 14 -0.36 4.92 -5.07
N LYS A 15 -1.31 4.14 -5.62
CA LYS A 15 -1.22 3.65 -7.00
C LYS A 15 -1.37 4.77 -8.03
N LEU A 16 -2.35 5.65 -7.84
CA LEU A 16 -2.52 6.81 -8.71
C LEU A 16 -1.37 7.83 -8.54
N HIS A 17 -0.90 8.00 -7.30
CA HIS A 17 0.25 8.87 -7.05
C HIS A 17 1.51 8.36 -7.76
N MET A 18 1.85 7.08 -7.57
CA MET A 18 3.00 6.49 -8.27
C MET A 18 2.81 6.49 -9.78
N GLN A 19 1.59 6.23 -10.29
CA GLN A 19 1.33 6.27 -11.73
C GLN A 19 1.59 7.66 -12.32
N GLN A 20 1.19 8.74 -11.65
CA GLN A 20 1.52 10.11 -12.11
C GLN A 20 3.05 10.30 -12.19
N ALA A 21 3.77 9.91 -11.15
CA ALA A 21 5.23 10.02 -11.15
C ALA A 21 5.88 9.18 -12.26
N VAL A 22 5.37 7.98 -12.53
CA VAL A 22 5.80 7.13 -13.65
C VAL A 22 5.48 7.80 -14.99
N PHE A 23 4.28 8.31 -15.16
CA PHE A 23 3.83 8.99 -16.39
C PHE A 23 4.74 10.17 -16.77
N HIS A 24 5.14 10.98 -15.81
CA HIS A 24 5.98 12.15 -16.08
C HIS A 24 7.47 11.80 -16.24
N ARG A 25 7.98 10.84 -15.46
CA ARG A 25 9.43 10.65 -15.31
C ARG A 25 9.96 9.40 -16.00
N TYR A 26 9.13 8.38 -16.15
CA TYR A 26 9.53 7.06 -16.66
C TYR A 26 8.50 6.48 -17.65
N PRO A 27 8.06 7.28 -18.67
CA PRO A 27 7.00 6.87 -19.58
C PRO A 27 7.35 5.63 -20.42
N ASP A 28 8.63 5.38 -20.64
CA ASP A 28 9.16 4.29 -21.47
C ASP A 28 9.58 3.06 -20.65
N ALA A 29 9.36 3.06 -19.34
CA ALA A 29 9.73 1.93 -18.50
C ALA A 29 8.75 0.77 -18.68
N ASP A 30 9.29 -0.44 -18.92
CA ASP A 30 8.54 -1.69 -18.99
C ASP A 30 8.75 -2.52 -17.73
N VAL A 31 7.72 -3.22 -17.28
CA VAL A 31 7.77 -4.01 -16.06
C VAL A 31 7.04 -5.34 -16.18
N VAL A 32 7.42 -6.27 -15.30
CA VAL A 32 6.71 -7.54 -15.06
C VAL A 32 6.31 -7.58 -13.60
N ALA A 33 5.03 -7.76 -13.34
CA ALA A 33 4.48 -7.93 -12.00
C ALA A 33 3.69 -9.24 -11.88
N GLU A 34 3.78 -9.91 -10.72
CA GLU A 34 3.18 -11.21 -10.50
C GLU A 34 2.48 -11.32 -9.14
N PHE A 35 1.39 -12.09 -9.16
CA PHE A 35 0.68 -12.51 -7.97
C PHE A 35 1.39 -13.66 -7.27
N HIS A 36 1.47 -13.58 -5.94
CA HIS A 36 1.98 -14.66 -5.10
C HIS A 36 1.09 -14.89 -3.89
N SER A 37 0.69 -16.14 -3.66
CA SER A 37 0.10 -16.58 -2.40
C SER A 37 1.19 -17.16 -1.51
N ARG A 38 1.29 -16.68 -0.27
CA ARG A 38 2.25 -17.16 0.73
C ARG A 38 1.70 -18.29 1.60
N ASN A 39 0.41 -18.50 1.56
CA ASN A 39 -0.24 -19.66 2.17
C ASN A 39 -0.80 -20.60 1.10
N GLU A 40 -1.03 -21.83 1.49
CA GLU A 40 -1.69 -22.82 0.64
C GLU A 40 -3.18 -22.50 0.58
N GLU A 41 -3.61 -21.94 -0.54
CA GLU A 41 -5.02 -21.65 -0.85
C GLU A 41 -5.35 -22.33 -2.17
N ASP A 42 -6.35 -23.18 -2.17
CA ASP A 42 -6.86 -23.77 -3.41
C ASP A 42 -7.77 -22.77 -4.12
N LEU A 43 -7.21 -22.09 -5.10
CA LEU A 43 -7.91 -21.10 -5.93
C LEU A 43 -8.28 -21.66 -7.31
N LEU A 44 -7.80 -22.84 -7.69
CA LEU A 44 -8.04 -23.43 -9.01
C LEU A 44 -9.52 -23.60 -9.35
N PRO A 45 -10.40 -24.01 -8.40
CA PRO A 45 -11.84 -24.13 -8.70
C PRO A 45 -12.49 -22.80 -9.11
N MET A 46 -11.88 -21.66 -8.78
CA MET A 46 -12.39 -20.30 -9.05
C MET A 46 -11.64 -19.60 -10.19
N MET A 47 -10.70 -20.26 -10.85
CA MET A 47 -9.81 -19.63 -11.83
C MET A 47 -10.59 -18.93 -12.95
N GLY A 48 -11.60 -19.58 -13.51
CA GLY A 48 -12.40 -19.01 -14.60
C GLY A 48 -13.20 -17.76 -14.17
N GLU A 49 -13.75 -17.81 -12.95
CA GLU A 49 -14.47 -16.65 -12.40
C GLU A 49 -13.52 -15.50 -12.04
N ILE A 50 -12.34 -15.79 -11.53
CA ILE A 50 -11.29 -14.78 -11.26
C ILE A 50 -10.88 -14.10 -12.56
N GLU A 51 -10.60 -14.88 -13.61
CA GLU A 51 -10.23 -14.34 -14.93
C GLU A 51 -11.34 -13.44 -15.51
N GLU A 52 -12.60 -13.87 -15.41
CA GLU A 52 -13.74 -13.06 -15.86
C GLU A 52 -13.87 -11.74 -15.07
N GLN A 53 -13.70 -11.76 -13.75
CA GLN A 53 -13.73 -10.56 -12.92
C GLN A 53 -12.59 -9.59 -13.26
N LEU A 54 -11.40 -10.10 -13.51
CA LEU A 54 -10.26 -9.30 -13.97
C LEU A 54 -10.50 -8.70 -15.35
N ARG A 55 -11.10 -9.46 -16.27
CA ARG A 55 -11.49 -8.95 -17.60
C ARG A 55 -12.54 -7.83 -17.49
N LEU A 56 -13.51 -7.99 -16.60
CA LEU A 56 -14.53 -6.96 -16.32
C LEU A 56 -13.89 -5.68 -15.74
N ALA A 57 -12.90 -5.79 -14.87
CA ALA A 57 -12.15 -4.64 -14.35
C ALA A 57 -11.49 -3.83 -15.48
N GLY A 58 -10.99 -4.48 -16.54
CA GLY A 58 -10.44 -3.81 -17.72
C GLY A 58 -11.44 -2.94 -18.50
N SER A 59 -12.74 -3.14 -18.28
CA SER A 59 -13.78 -2.31 -18.89
C SER A 59 -14.14 -1.04 -18.12
N LEU A 60 -13.65 -0.89 -16.87
CA LEU A 60 -13.96 0.26 -16.03
C LEU A 60 -13.40 1.55 -16.62
N ARG A 61 -14.13 2.63 -16.42
CA ARG A 61 -13.75 4.00 -16.82
C ARG A 61 -14.07 4.96 -15.69
N LEU A 62 -13.26 6.00 -15.56
CA LEU A 62 -13.58 7.08 -14.64
C LEU A 62 -14.81 7.85 -15.09
N THR A 63 -15.72 8.07 -14.17
CA THR A 63 -16.85 8.98 -14.34
C THR A 63 -16.40 10.44 -14.28
N ARG A 64 -17.24 11.36 -14.72
CA ARG A 64 -16.96 12.81 -14.59
C ARG A 64 -16.79 13.21 -13.13
N SER A 65 -17.65 12.72 -12.24
CA SER A 65 -17.58 13.01 -10.80
C SER A 65 -16.28 12.52 -10.15
N GLU A 66 -15.77 11.36 -10.58
CA GLU A 66 -14.49 10.82 -10.08
C GLU A 66 -13.31 11.66 -10.56
N LEU A 67 -13.33 12.11 -11.82
CA LEU A 67 -12.29 13.01 -12.33
C LEU A 67 -12.31 14.36 -11.63
N ASP A 68 -13.50 14.96 -11.43
CA ASP A 68 -13.66 16.23 -10.72
C ASP A 68 -13.15 16.09 -9.27
N PHE A 69 -13.44 14.96 -8.61
CA PHE A 69 -12.92 14.66 -7.27
C PHE A 69 -11.39 14.57 -7.23
N LEU A 70 -10.76 13.90 -8.20
CA LEU A 70 -9.30 13.84 -8.28
C LEU A 70 -8.70 15.22 -8.56
N ALA A 71 -9.33 16.02 -9.43
CA ALA A 71 -8.87 17.37 -9.79
C ALA A 71 -8.87 18.37 -8.61
N GLU A 72 -9.62 18.11 -7.55
CA GLU A 72 -9.56 18.88 -6.31
C GLU A 72 -8.26 18.66 -5.51
N ARG A 73 -7.51 17.63 -5.82
CA ARG A 73 -6.24 17.30 -5.12
C ARG A 73 -5.11 18.15 -5.72
N PRO A 74 -4.39 18.96 -4.92
CA PRO A 74 -3.44 19.96 -5.44
C PRO A 74 -2.22 19.33 -6.13
N PHE A 75 -2.00 18.05 -5.97
CA PHE A 75 -0.85 17.33 -6.53
C PHE A 75 -1.15 16.57 -7.81
N PHE A 76 -2.42 16.40 -8.23
CA PHE A 76 -2.71 15.83 -9.53
C PHE A 76 -2.65 16.90 -10.63
N THR A 77 -1.87 16.59 -11.67
CA THR A 77 -1.72 17.49 -12.82
C THR A 77 -2.82 17.27 -13.87
N ALA A 78 -3.15 18.32 -14.64
CA ALA A 78 -4.23 18.23 -15.62
C ALA A 78 -3.92 17.25 -16.76
N ASP A 79 -2.67 17.14 -17.18
CA ASP A 79 -2.22 16.22 -18.23
C ASP A 79 -2.27 14.76 -17.76
N TYR A 80 -1.89 14.48 -16.51
CA TYR A 80 -2.06 13.15 -15.92
C TYR A 80 -3.54 12.76 -15.80
N LEU A 81 -4.41 13.65 -15.34
CA LEU A 81 -5.85 13.36 -15.26
C LEU A 81 -6.48 13.13 -16.64
N ASP A 82 -6.01 13.85 -17.67
CA ASP A 82 -6.43 13.60 -19.06
C ASP A 82 -5.90 12.26 -19.59
N HIS A 83 -4.67 11.88 -19.23
CA HIS A 83 -4.14 10.55 -19.51
C HIS A 83 -4.99 9.45 -18.85
N LEU A 84 -5.25 9.56 -17.54
CA LEU A 84 -6.03 8.59 -16.77
C LEU A 84 -7.47 8.44 -17.30
N ARG A 85 -8.08 9.55 -17.75
CA ARG A 85 -9.40 9.55 -18.39
C ARG A 85 -9.42 8.75 -19.69
N ARG A 86 -8.34 8.81 -20.48
CA ARG A 86 -8.26 8.16 -21.81
C ARG A 86 -7.82 6.71 -21.73
N LYS A 87 -7.02 6.35 -20.73
CA LYS A 87 -6.46 5.00 -20.58
C LYS A 87 -7.18 4.22 -19.49
N PRO A 88 -7.98 3.21 -19.86
CA PRO A 88 -8.48 2.23 -18.90
C PRO A 88 -7.39 1.25 -18.48
N LEU A 89 -7.72 0.37 -17.51
CA LEU A 89 -6.93 -0.84 -17.30
C LEU A 89 -6.88 -1.68 -18.60
N ASP A 90 -5.69 -2.02 -19.04
CA ASP A 90 -5.52 -2.84 -20.24
C ASP A 90 -5.46 -4.33 -19.86
N ALA A 91 -6.59 -5.02 -20.00
CA ALA A 91 -6.68 -6.44 -19.69
C ALA A 91 -5.88 -7.33 -20.66
N SER A 92 -5.41 -6.83 -21.80
CA SER A 92 -4.57 -7.59 -22.74
C SER A 92 -3.17 -7.86 -22.17
N LEU A 93 -2.71 -7.05 -21.20
CA LEU A 93 -1.44 -7.21 -20.51
C LEU A 93 -1.47 -8.31 -19.43
N LEU A 94 -2.68 -8.77 -19.06
CA LEU A 94 -2.90 -9.69 -17.96
C LEU A 94 -3.01 -11.13 -18.47
N LYS A 95 -2.30 -12.04 -17.80
CA LYS A 95 -2.36 -13.48 -18.04
C LYS A 95 -2.70 -14.20 -16.74
N VAL A 96 -3.77 -14.99 -16.76
CA VAL A 96 -4.14 -15.92 -15.68
C VAL A 96 -3.83 -17.34 -16.16
N PHE A 97 -3.06 -18.08 -15.38
CA PHE A 97 -2.65 -19.45 -15.76
C PHE A 97 -2.40 -20.31 -14.54
N GLU A 98 -2.48 -21.61 -14.73
CA GLU A 98 -2.06 -22.59 -13.73
C GLU A 98 -0.58 -22.90 -13.89
N GLN A 99 0.13 -22.96 -12.77
CA GLN A 99 1.49 -23.47 -12.69
C GLN A 99 1.68 -24.19 -11.36
N ASP A 100 2.19 -25.41 -11.40
CA ASP A 100 2.49 -26.24 -10.22
C ASP A 100 1.29 -26.41 -9.27
N GLY A 101 0.08 -26.59 -9.83
CA GLY A 101 -1.15 -26.74 -9.07
C GLY A 101 -1.67 -25.44 -8.41
N ARG A 102 -1.19 -24.29 -8.85
CA ARG A 102 -1.57 -22.98 -8.30
C ARG A 102 -1.97 -22.01 -9.40
N ILE A 103 -2.88 -21.09 -9.05
CA ILE A 103 -3.16 -19.94 -9.91
C ILE A 103 -1.99 -18.97 -9.86
N ASN A 104 -1.58 -18.53 -11.04
CA ASN A 104 -0.68 -17.41 -11.23
C ASN A 104 -1.38 -16.31 -12.02
N VAL A 105 -1.09 -15.06 -11.68
CA VAL A 105 -1.51 -13.87 -12.42
C VAL A 105 -0.26 -13.05 -12.71
N ARG A 106 0.02 -12.84 -14.00
CA ARG A 106 1.15 -12.02 -14.48
C ARG A 106 0.61 -10.87 -15.31
N VAL A 107 1.15 -9.68 -15.07
CA VAL A 107 0.89 -8.49 -15.87
C VAL A 107 2.22 -7.93 -16.34
N GLU A 108 2.34 -7.70 -17.66
CA GLU A 108 3.60 -7.32 -18.31
C GLU A 108 3.34 -6.24 -19.36
N GLY A 109 4.16 -5.19 -19.36
CA GLY A 109 4.11 -4.10 -20.31
C GLY A 109 4.54 -2.76 -19.71
N PRO A 110 4.11 -1.63 -20.31
CA PRO A 110 4.47 -0.29 -19.82
C PRO A 110 4.12 -0.11 -18.35
N TRP A 111 5.07 0.37 -17.55
CA TRP A 111 4.88 0.47 -16.09
C TRP A 111 3.65 1.29 -15.72
N GLN A 112 3.38 2.38 -16.43
CA GLN A 112 2.19 3.21 -16.23
C GLN A 112 0.85 2.45 -16.40
N ASP A 113 0.84 1.35 -17.18
CA ASP A 113 -0.35 0.53 -17.42
C ASP A 113 -0.41 -0.67 -16.44
N VAL A 114 0.74 -1.25 -16.11
CA VAL A 114 0.85 -2.39 -15.18
C VAL A 114 0.58 -1.99 -13.72
N ILE A 115 1.02 -0.80 -13.32
CA ILE A 115 1.01 -0.35 -11.92
C ILE A 115 -0.38 -0.37 -11.27
N LEU A 116 -1.44 -0.14 -12.03
CA LEU A 116 -2.82 -0.12 -11.51
C LEU A 116 -3.42 -1.51 -11.28
N TRP A 117 -2.79 -2.59 -11.76
CA TRP A 117 -3.34 -3.94 -11.64
C TRP A 117 -3.19 -4.57 -10.26
N GLU A 118 -2.28 -4.09 -9.41
CA GLU A 118 -2.07 -4.69 -8.08
C GLU A 118 -3.36 -4.80 -7.27
N ILE A 119 -4.09 -3.69 -7.13
CA ILE A 119 -5.27 -3.65 -6.26
C ILE A 119 -6.43 -4.46 -6.84
N PRO A 120 -6.78 -4.33 -8.13
CA PRO A 120 -7.78 -5.19 -8.76
C PRO A 120 -7.48 -6.68 -8.60
N VAL A 121 -6.26 -7.13 -8.87
CA VAL A 121 -5.86 -8.54 -8.74
C VAL A 121 -6.06 -9.02 -7.30
N LEU A 122 -5.52 -8.31 -6.32
CA LEU A 122 -5.56 -8.74 -4.93
C LEU A 122 -6.97 -8.69 -4.34
N ALA A 123 -7.73 -7.61 -4.59
CA ALA A 123 -9.08 -7.44 -4.06
C ALA A 123 -10.06 -8.46 -4.67
N ILE A 124 -9.99 -8.71 -5.97
CA ILE A 124 -10.82 -9.70 -6.66
C ILE A 124 -10.53 -11.11 -6.11
N ILE A 125 -9.27 -11.51 -6.07
CA ILE A 125 -8.89 -12.86 -5.58
C ILE A 125 -9.30 -13.04 -4.12
N SER A 126 -9.05 -12.04 -3.26
CA SER A 126 -9.44 -12.08 -1.85
C SER A 126 -10.95 -12.24 -1.69
N GLU A 127 -11.75 -11.43 -2.39
CA GLU A 127 -13.20 -11.48 -2.29
C GLU A 127 -13.78 -12.76 -2.89
N MET A 128 -13.27 -13.23 -4.04
CA MET A 128 -13.70 -14.49 -4.65
C MET A 128 -13.50 -15.66 -3.71
N ARG A 129 -12.30 -15.78 -3.13
CA ARG A 129 -12.01 -16.83 -2.15
C ARG A 129 -12.90 -16.74 -0.92
N ASN A 130 -13.17 -15.53 -0.42
CA ASN A 130 -14.02 -15.36 0.75
C ASN A 130 -15.48 -15.72 0.47
N ARG A 131 -16.02 -15.33 -0.68
CA ARG A 131 -17.38 -15.72 -1.13
C ARG A 131 -17.53 -17.23 -1.25
N PHE A 132 -16.49 -17.91 -1.74
CA PHE A 132 -16.50 -19.36 -1.88
C PHE A 132 -16.36 -20.09 -0.56
N ARG A 133 -15.40 -19.69 0.26
CA ARG A 133 -15.04 -20.41 1.50
C ARG A 133 -15.91 -20.03 2.71
N TYR A 134 -16.42 -18.82 2.73
CA TYR A 134 -17.13 -18.24 3.87
C TYR A 134 -18.46 -17.59 3.50
N PRO A 135 -19.35 -18.28 2.75
CA PRO A 135 -20.59 -17.68 2.23
C PRO A 135 -21.57 -17.22 3.32
N GLN A 136 -21.41 -17.71 4.55
CA GLN A 136 -22.25 -17.38 5.71
C GLN A 136 -21.87 -16.05 6.37
N PHE A 137 -20.71 -15.47 6.04
CA PHE A 137 -20.25 -14.22 6.63
C PHE A 137 -20.49 -13.03 5.70
N GLY A 138 -20.64 -11.85 6.31
CA GLY A 138 -20.86 -10.60 5.57
C GLY A 138 -20.77 -9.36 6.43
N VAL A 139 -21.47 -8.32 6.00
CA VAL A 139 -21.43 -6.97 6.62
C VAL A 139 -21.85 -7.00 8.09
N SER A 140 -22.92 -7.73 8.43
CA SER A 140 -23.47 -7.74 9.79
C SER A 140 -22.43 -8.21 10.82
N GLN A 141 -21.79 -9.37 10.56
CA GLN A 141 -20.78 -9.92 11.45
C GLN A 141 -19.51 -9.07 11.52
N ALA A 142 -19.14 -8.44 10.39
CA ALA A 142 -17.99 -7.53 10.35
C ALA A 142 -18.24 -6.27 11.21
N LEU A 143 -19.42 -5.68 11.12
CA LEU A 143 -19.81 -4.51 11.92
C LEU A 143 -19.94 -4.84 13.41
N GLU A 144 -20.56 -5.97 13.76
CA GLU A 144 -20.61 -6.43 15.15
C GLU A 144 -19.21 -6.56 15.76
N ARG A 145 -18.29 -7.18 15.02
CA ARG A 145 -16.89 -7.30 15.44
C ARG A 145 -16.19 -5.95 15.57
N LEU A 146 -16.43 -5.04 14.61
CA LEU A 146 -15.87 -3.69 14.66
C LEU A 146 -16.40 -2.90 15.87
N ASP A 147 -17.71 -2.95 16.12
CA ASP A 147 -18.34 -2.23 17.23
C ASP A 147 -17.76 -2.67 18.59
N GLN A 148 -17.55 -3.98 18.80
CA GLN A 148 -16.88 -4.49 20.01
C GLN A 148 -15.48 -3.89 20.20
N LYS A 149 -14.72 -3.74 19.12
CA LYS A 149 -13.37 -3.12 19.15
C LYS A 149 -13.44 -1.63 19.45
N LEU A 150 -14.39 -0.91 18.83
CA LEU A 150 -14.56 0.52 19.05
C LEU A 150 -15.02 0.81 20.49
N ASP A 151 -15.91 -0.02 21.06
CA ASP A 151 -16.31 0.07 22.46
C ASP A 151 -15.15 -0.17 23.43
N LYS A 152 -14.25 -1.11 23.09
CA LYS A 152 -13.02 -1.33 23.85
C LYS A 152 -12.12 -0.11 23.77
N LEU A 153 -11.86 0.39 22.57
CA LEU A 153 -10.98 1.55 22.31
C LEU A 153 -11.48 2.81 23.03
N ALA A 154 -12.78 3.05 23.02
CA ALA A 154 -13.42 4.19 23.71
C ALA A 154 -13.31 4.13 25.25
N ARG A 155 -13.17 2.93 25.82
CA ARG A 155 -12.91 2.75 27.27
C ARG A 155 -11.43 2.87 27.61
N GLU A 156 -10.56 2.59 26.66
CA GLU A 156 -9.11 2.50 26.87
C GLU A 156 -8.40 3.83 26.70
N LEU A 157 -8.82 4.66 25.71
CA LEU A 157 -8.24 5.97 25.46
C LEU A 157 -8.97 7.07 26.20
N SER A 158 -8.21 7.99 26.83
CA SER A 158 -8.78 9.24 27.35
C SER A 158 -9.26 10.14 26.20
N PRO A 159 -10.11 11.15 26.48
CA PRO A 159 -10.51 12.12 25.43
C PRO A 159 -9.32 12.81 24.75
N GLU A 160 -8.26 13.13 25.50
CA GLU A 160 -7.03 13.75 25.00
C GLU A 160 -6.26 12.76 24.11
N GLU A 161 -6.10 11.51 24.56
CA GLU A 161 -5.48 10.45 23.75
C GLU A 161 -6.26 10.19 22.47
N MET A 162 -7.60 10.16 22.53
CA MET A 162 -8.46 9.96 21.35
C MET A 162 -8.32 11.09 20.32
N ALA A 163 -8.11 12.33 20.76
CA ALA A 163 -7.90 13.47 19.87
C ALA A 163 -6.56 13.41 19.11
N GLU A 164 -5.54 12.86 19.74
CA GLU A 164 -4.18 12.71 19.18
C GLU A 164 -3.99 11.39 18.39
N PHE A 165 -4.80 10.37 18.65
CA PHE A 165 -4.72 9.08 17.97
C PHE A 165 -5.19 9.20 16.52
N ASN A 166 -4.39 8.70 15.55
CA ASN A 166 -4.70 8.82 14.13
C ASN A 166 -4.81 7.44 13.48
N LEU A 167 -6.03 6.99 13.21
CA LEU A 167 -6.33 5.73 12.54
C LEU A 167 -6.68 5.95 11.07
N ILE A 168 -6.13 5.10 10.19
CA ILE A 168 -6.39 5.08 8.75
C ILE A 168 -6.75 3.64 8.33
N ASP A 169 -7.74 3.51 7.45
CA ASP A 169 -8.03 2.24 6.78
C ASP A 169 -7.05 1.99 5.63
N PHE A 170 -6.31 0.86 5.70
CA PHE A 170 -5.43 0.33 4.65
C PHE A 170 -5.88 -1.07 4.19
N GLY A 171 -7.19 -1.32 4.18
CA GLY A 171 -7.75 -2.67 4.07
C GLY A 171 -8.12 -3.15 2.67
N THR A 172 -7.95 -2.37 1.60
CA THR A 172 -8.49 -2.68 0.26
C THR A 172 -7.98 -4.01 -0.31
N ARG A 173 -6.67 -4.23 -0.32
CA ARG A 173 -6.02 -5.36 -1.03
C ARG A 173 -6.44 -6.76 -0.55
N ARG A 174 -6.76 -6.90 0.72
CA ARG A 174 -7.09 -8.19 1.36
C ARG A 174 -8.38 -8.09 2.17
N ARG A 175 -9.30 -7.24 1.72
CA ARG A 175 -10.62 -7.09 2.32
C ARG A 175 -11.43 -8.37 2.22
N PHE A 176 -12.37 -8.57 3.14
CA PHE A 176 -13.31 -9.67 3.04
C PHE A 176 -14.17 -9.54 1.77
N SER A 177 -14.75 -8.36 1.57
CA SER A 177 -15.45 -7.94 0.34
C SER A 177 -15.50 -6.41 0.26
N HIS A 178 -15.83 -5.87 -0.93
CA HIS A 178 -16.09 -4.44 -1.10
C HIS A 178 -17.17 -3.95 -0.13
N ALA A 179 -18.29 -4.67 -0.02
CA ALA A 179 -19.40 -4.31 0.86
C ALA A 179 -18.98 -4.26 2.34
N VAL A 180 -18.10 -5.15 2.78
CA VAL A 180 -17.56 -5.14 4.15
C VAL A 180 -16.65 -3.95 4.38
N GLN A 181 -15.71 -3.67 3.47
CA GLN A 181 -14.83 -2.49 3.63
C GLN A 181 -15.63 -1.19 3.61
N ASP A 182 -16.58 -1.07 2.71
CA ASP A 182 -17.48 0.09 2.61
C ASP A 182 -18.23 0.34 3.93
N ALA A 183 -18.85 -0.70 4.49
CA ALA A 183 -19.56 -0.62 5.77
C ALA A 183 -18.63 -0.30 6.96
N VAL A 184 -17.41 -0.88 6.97
CA VAL A 184 -16.39 -0.64 8.00
C VAL A 184 -15.94 0.82 7.97
N VAL A 185 -15.61 1.37 6.79
CA VAL A 185 -15.19 2.78 6.64
C VAL A 185 -16.31 3.73 7.07
N GLY A 186 -17.56 3.45 6.66
CA GLY A 186 -18.72 4.21 7.09
C GLY A 186 -18.90 4.22 8.62
N ARG A 187 -18.78 3.05 9.26
CA ARG A 187 -18.89 2.90 10.71
C ARG A 187 -17.73 3.58 11.47
N LEU A 188 -16.50 3.49 10.95
CA LEU A 188 -15.36 4.19 11.53
C LEU A 188 -15.56 5.71 11.47
N LYS A 189 -16.02 6.25 10.34
CA LYS A 189 -16.33 7.69 10.20
C LYS A 189 -17.41 8.13 11.19
N GLU A 190 -18.44 7.34 11.39
CA GLU A 190 -19.56 7.64 12.29
C GLU A 190 -19.16 7.62 13.77
N ARG A 191 -18.35 6.61 14.19
CA ARG A 191 -18.15 6.29 15.61
C ARG A 191 -16.77 6.64 16.17
N LEU A 192 -15.77 6.87 15.32
CA LEU A 192 -14.39 7.06 15.77
C LEU A 192 -13.86 8.45 15.42
N PRO A 193 -13.83 9.41 16.37
CA PRO A 193 -13.26 10.75 16.13
C PRO A 193 -11.79 10.73 15.69
N ALA A 194 -11.06 9.67 16.04
CA ALA A 194 -9.66 9.44 15.66
C ALA A 194 -9.49 8.91 14.22
N PHE A 195 -10.57 8.60 13.49
CA PHE A 195 -10.48 8.11 12.13
C PHE A 195 -10.18 9.24 11.14
N ARG A 196 -9.04 9.16 10.46
CA ARG A 196 -8.49 10.24 9.63
C ARG A 196 -8.66 10.03 8.13
N GLY A 197 -8.94 8.81 7.67
CA GLY A 197 -9.08 8.54 6.24
C GLY A 197 -8.97 7.08 5.86
N THR A 198 -8.95 6.85 4.57
CA THR A 198 -8.78 5.52 3.97
C THR A 198 -7.78 5.60 2.83
N SER A 199 -7.12 4.49 2.51
CA SER A 199 -6.29 4.41 1.30
C SER A 199 -7.14 4.29 0.03
N ASN A 200 -8.39 3.88 0.13
CA ASN A 200 -9.28 3.65 -1.00
C ASN A 200 -9.90 4.95 -1.52
N TYR A 201 -9.57 5.33 -2.77
CA TYR A 201 -10.05 6.58 -3.35
C TYR A 201 -11.58 6.64 -3.51
N GLN A 202 -12.23 5.52 -3.88
CA GLN A 202 -13.69 5.48 -4.02
C GLN A 202 -14.38 5.72 -2.69
N LEU A 203 -13.90 5.09 -1.62
CA LEU A 203 -14.46 5.26 -0.28
C LEU A 203 -14.13 6.64 0.29
N ALA A 204 -12.96 7.20 -0.02
CA ALA A 204 -12.61 8.57 0.32
C ALA A 204 -13.61 9.57 -0.31
N GLN A 205 -13.91 9.41 -1.61
CA GLN A 205 -14.92 10.21 -2.30
C GLN A 205 -16.32 10.03 -1.68
N LYS A 206 -16.75 8.78 -1.52
CA LYS A 206 -18.09 8.45 -0.99
C LYS A 206 -18.35 9.06 0.39
N TYR A 207 -17.35 9.03 1.25
CA TYR A 207 -17.49 9.45 2.65
C TYR A 207 -16.93 10.86 2.92
N GLY A 208 -16.42 11.58 1.93
CA GLY A 208 -15.78 12.87 2.14
C GLY A 208 -14.59 12.80 3.10
N LEU A 209 -13.74 11.79 2.93
CA LEU A 209 -12.55 11.53 3.73
C LEU A 209 -11.27 11.84 2.95
N PRO A 210 -10.14 12.13 3.62
CA PRO A 210 -8.85 12.12 2.97
C PRO A 210 -8.52 10.73 2.39
N ALA A 211 -8.02 10.69 1.15
CA ALA A 211 -7.37 9.52 0.59
C ALA A 211 -5.90 9.53 1.00
N VAL A 212 -5.45 8.49 1.70
CA VAL A 212 -4.12 8.44 2.33
C VAL A 212 -3.25 7.35 1.72
N GLY A 213 -2.05 7.73 1.34
CA GLY A 213 -1.05 6.81 0.80
C GLY A 213 0.00 7.61 0.02
N THR A 214 1.24 7.15 0.01
CA THR A 214 2.32 7.81 -0.71
C THR A 214 3.00 6.86 -1.68
N GLN A 215 4.02 6.15 -1.23
CA GLN A 215 4.88 5.26 -2.01
C GLN A 215 4.67 3.80 -1.62
N ALA A 216 5.00 2.87 -2.53
CA ALA A 216 5.12 1.45 -2.23
C ALA A 216 6.50 0.91 -2.64
N HIS A 217 6.80 -0.34 -2.27
CA HIS A 217 8.08 -1.00 -2.59
C HIS A 217 8.37 -1.01 -4.09
N GLU A 218 7.34 -1.16 -4.91
CA GLU A 218 7.41 -1.12 -6.37
C GLU A 218 8.19 0.09 -6.89
N TRP A 219 7.96 1.30 -6.32
CA TRP A 219 8.67 2.52 -6.68
C TRP A 219 10.18 2.39 -6.48
N PHE A 220 10.61 1.91 -5.31
CA PHE A 220 12.03 1.72 -5.00
C PHE A 220 12.65 0.55 -5.78
N GLN A 221 11.89 -0.54 -5.98
CA GLN A 221 12.34 -1.67 -6.78
C GLN A 221 12.60 -1.29 -8.23
N ALA A 222 11.70 -0.55 -8.87
CA ALA A 222 11.88 -0.10 -10.25
C ALA A 222 13.15 0.75 -10.42
N HIS A 223 13.46 1.63 -9.45
CA HIS A 223 14.65 2.47 -9.50
C HIS A 223 15.97 1.69 -9.53
N GLN A 224 15.97 0.42 -9.15
CA GLN A 224 17.14 -0.47 -9.29
C GLN A 224 17.50 -0.75 -10.76
N GLN A 225 16.60 -0.46 -11.73
CA GLN A 225 16.78 -0.72 -13.17
C GLN A 225 16.48 0.50 -14.07
N LEU A 226 16.32 1.70 -13.49
CA LEU A 226 16.02 2.93 -14.24
C LEU A 226 17.27 3.73 -14.64
N GLY A 227 18.42 3.05 -14.77
CA GLY A 227 19.67 3.67 -15.26
C GLY A 227 20.50 4.38 -14.19
N PHE A 228 20.14 4.30 -12.93
CA PHE A 228 20.96 4.78 -11.81
C PHE A 228 22.00 3.72 -11.39
N PRO A 229 23.18 4.11 -10.88
CA PRO A 229 24.04 3.20 -10.14
C PRO A 229 23.26 2.55 -9.00
N LEU A 230 23.43 1.25 -8.80
CA LEU A 230 22.57 0.46 -7.89
C LEU A 230 22.59 1.01 -6.45
N GLU A 231 23.77 1.44 -5.97
CA GLU A 231 23.98 2.07 -4.66
C GLU A 231 23.27 3.43 -4.50
N HIS A 232 22.89 4.09 -5.62
CA HIS A 232 22.18 5.36 -5.62
C HIS A 232 20.69 5.22 -5.93
N SER A 233 20.21 4.01 -6.25
CA SER A 233 18.83 3.77 -6.69
C SER A 233 17.79 4.21 -5.65
N GLN A 234 18.03 3.96 -4.37
CA GLN A 234 17.13 4.37 -3.28
C GLN A 234 17.07 5.89 -3.12
N ARG A 235 18.24 6.57 -3.17
CA ARG A 235 18.30 8.03 -3.12
C ARG A 235 17.62 8.66 -4.35
N ALA A 236 17.81 8.09 -5.53
CA ALA A 236 17.15 8.53 -6.75
C ALA A 236 15.61 8.41 -6.64
N ALA A 237 15.11 7.29 -6.08
CA ALA A 237 13.69 7.11 -5.82
C ALA A 237 13.11 8.18 -4.88
N LEU A 238 13.82 8.49 -3.79
CA LEU A 238 13.41 9.52 -2.83
C LEU A 238 13.42 10.92 -3.46
N THR A 239 14.47 11.27 -4.20
CA THR A 239 14.58 12.58 -4.84
C THR A 239 13.54 12.76 -5.94
N SER A 240 13.37 11.77 -6.83
CA SER A 240 12.38 11.83 -7.91
C SER A 240 10.95 11.98 -7.36
N TRP A 241 10.65 11.40 -6.20
CA TRP A 241 9.35 11.57 -5.54
C TRP A 241 9.11 13.00 -5.06
N LEU A 242 10.09 13.60 -4.37
CA LEU A 242 9.99 14.97 -3.88
C LEU A 242 9.93 16.00 -5.01
N ASP A 243 10.58 15.71 -6.13
CA ASP A 243 10.53 16.58 -7.30
C ASP A 243 9.18 16.51 -8.02
N GLU A 244 8.50 15.37 -7.97
CA GLU A 244 7.15 15.22 -8.52
C GLU A 244 6.10 15.86 -7.60
N PHE A 245 6.20 15.61 -6.30
CA PHE A 245 5.18 15.99 -5.31
C PHE A 245 5.73 17.01 -4.30
N THR A 246 6.25 18.12 -4.79
CA THR A 246 6.82 19.17 -3.94
C THR A 246 5.81 19.57 -2.85
N ASN A 247 6.22 19.45 -1.57
CA ASN A 247 5.43 19.74 -0.37
C ASN A 247 4.18 18.87 -0.16
N HIS A 248 3.98 17.82 -0.96
CA HIS A 248 2.88 16.88 -0.83
C HIS A 248 3.39 15.45 -0.73
N LEU A 249 2.56 14.56 -0.18
CA LEU A 249 2.81 13.11 -0.14
C LEU A 249 4.20 12.73 0.44
N GLY A 250 4.68 13.49 1.42
CA GLY A 250 6.03 13.44 1.95
C GLY A 250 6.23 12.36 3.04
N ILE A 251 5.64 11.17 2.93
CA ILE A 251 5.92 10.03 3.81
C ILE A 251 6.76 9.00 3.04
N ALA A 252 8.00 8.79 3.47
CA ALA A 252 8.91 7.86 2.83
C ALA A 252 8.78 6.43 3.39
N LEU A 253 8.75 5.44 2.51
CA LEU A 253 8.84 4.02 2.86
C LEU A 253 10.30 3.65 3.08
N THR A 254 10.62 2.92 4.17
CA THR A 254 12.00 2.78 4.65
C THR A 254 12.63 1.40 4.45
N ASP A 255 11.87 0.37 4.07
CA ASP A 255 12.30 -1.03 4.17
C ASP A 255 12.39 -1.77 2.82
N CYS A 256 12.59 -1.04 1.72
CA CYS A 256 12.85 -1.72 0.44
C CYS A 256 14.20 -2.47 0.50
N ILE A 257 15.22 -1.85 1.07
CA ILE A 257 16.49 -2.50 1.41
C ILE A 257 16.44 -2.89 2.90
N THR A 258 16.87 -2.01 3.80
CA THR A 258 16.71 -2.10 5.25
C THR A 258 16.60 -0.70 5.82
N MET A 259 16.08 -0.56 7.05
CA MET A 259 16.04 0.72 7.75
C MET A 259 17.44 1.34 7.88
N ASP A 260 18.47 0.55 8.17
CA ASP A 260 19.84 1.07 8.33
C ASP A 260 20.42 1.54 6.98
N ALA A 261 20.13 0.86 5.88
CA ALA A 261 20.50 1.33 4.55
C ALA A 261 19.75 2.62 4.16
N PHE A 262 18.47 2.68 4.48
CA PHE A 262 17.65 3.86 4.25
C PHE A 262 18.20 5.09 4.99
N LEU A 263 18.52 4.96 6.27
CA LEU A 263 19.03 6.08 7.07
C LEU A 263 20.40 6.60 6.63
N ARG A 264 21.21 5.79 5.92
CA ARG A 264 22.47 6.29 5.30
C ARG A 264 22.22 7.23 4.13
N ASP A 265 21.18 6.96 3.34
CA ASP A 265 20.81 7.78 2.18
C ASP A 265 19.95 9.00 2.56
N PHE A 266 19.24 8.91 3.70
CA PHE A 266 18.28 9.90 4.17
C PHE A 266 18.97 11.01 4.96
N ASP A 267 19.77 11.82 4.26
CA ASP A 267 20.52 12.94 4.81
C ASP A 267 19.63 14.12 5.24
N PHE A 268 20.26 15.21 5.69
CA PHE A 268 19.57 16.42 6.15
C PHE A 268 18.65 16.99 5.06
N GLU A 269 19.08 17.01 3.81
CA GLU A 269 18.30 17.56 2.69
C GLU A 269 16.99 16.78 2.52
N LEU A 270 17.05 15.45 2.40
CA LEU A 270 15.88 14.60 2.27
C LEU A 270 15.03 14.62 3.54
N ALA A 271 15.65 14.48 4.71
CA ALA A 271 14.96 14.45 5.98
C ALA A 271 14.22 15.74 6.31
N SER A 272 14.71 16.90 5.91
CA SER A 272 14.01 18.18 6.06
C SER A 272 12.79 18.31 5.18
N ARG A 273 12.86 17.83 3.92
CA ARG A 273 11.78 17.91 2.93
C ARG A 273 10.68 16.87 3.14
N TYR A 274 11.02 15.65 3.61
CA TYR A 274 10.02 14.63 3.94
C TYR A 274 9.29 14.96 5.25
N GLN A 275 7.96 14.77 5.25
CA GLN A 275 7.09 14.99 6.41
C GLN A 275 7.17 13.86 7.44
N GLY A 276 7.62 12.68 7.03
CA GLY A 276 7.74 11.53 7.91
C GLY A 276 8.17 10.25 7.21
N LEU A 277 8.13 9.17 7.97
CA LEU A 277 8.58 7.83 7.56
C LEU A 277 7.48 6.79 7.77
N ARG A 278 7.48 5.73 6.94
CA ARG A 278 6.56 4.60 7.07
C ARG A 278 7.30 3.30 7.39
N HIS A 279 6.84 2.66 8.47
CA HIS A 279 7.21 1.31 8.90
C HIS A 279 6.39 0.26 8.15
N ASP A 280 7.05 -0.74 7.54
CA ASP A 280 6.39 -1.86 6.87
C ASP A 280 7.08 -3.22 7.13
N SER A 281 8.10 -3.26 7.98
CA SER A 281 8.73 -4.50 8.46
C SER A 281 9.65 -4.26 9.66
N GLY A 282 10.00 -5.34 10.36
CA GLY A 282 10.84 -5.31 11.55
C GLY A 282 10.07 -4.97 12.84
N ASP A 283 10.79 -4.76 13.93
CA ASP A 283 10.20 -4.33 15.20
C ASP A 283 9.84 -2.84 15.14
N PRO A 284 8.55 -2.47 15.31
CA PRO A 284 8.12 -1.09 15.16
C PRO A 284 8.67 -0.13 16.22
N VAL A 285 8.96 -0.61 17.43
CA VAL A 285 9.55 0.23 18.49
C VAL A 285 11.02 0.52 18.16
N VAL A 286 11.79 -0.51 17.83
CA VAL A 286 13.21 -0.34 17.43
C VAL A 286 13.32 0.57 16.19
N TRP A 287 12.44 0.38 15.20
CA TRP A 287 12.40 1.20 14.01
C TRP A 287 12.09 2.67 14.32
N GLY A 288 11.10 2.95 15.17
CA GLY A 288 10.70 4.31 15.54
C GLY A 288 11.80 5.02 16.36
N GLU A 289 12.48 4.30 17.30
CA GLU A 289 13.61 4.84 18.05
C GLU A 289 14.80 5.19 17.12
N LYS A 290 15.09 4.36 16.13
CA LYS A 290 16.11 4.67 15.10
C LYS A 290 15.74 5.94 14.32
N ALA A 291 14.47 6.10 13.92
CA ALA A 291 14.00 7.28 13.21
C ALA A 291 14.15 8.56 14.06
N ILE A 292 13.70 8.55 15.31
CA ILE A 292 13.84 9.68 16.24
C ILE A 292 15.31 10.05 16.43
N SER A 293 16.16 9.07 16.73
CA SER A 293 17.59 9.29 16.92
C SER A 293 18.27 9.86 15.66
N HIS A 294 17.79 9.45 14.47
CA HIS A 294 18.32 9.97 13.21
C HIS A 294 17.94 11.44 13.00
N TYR A 295 16.67 11.82 13.19
CA TYR A 295 16.24 13.22 13.12
C TYR A 295 17.03 14.11 14.10
N GLN A 296 17.20 13.66 15.35
CA GLN A 296 17.97 14.38 16.35
C GLN A 296 19.45 14.58 15.93
N ARG A 297 20.09 13.55 15.37
CA ARG A 297 21.48 13.67 14.84
C ARG A 297 21.59 14.66 13.69
N LEU A 298 20.54 14.80 12.88
CA LEU A 298 20.48 15.78 11.81
C LEU A 298 20.08 17.18 12.28
N GLY A 299 19.80 17.38 13.59
CA GLY A 299 19.33 18.66 14.11
C GLY A 299 17.88 19.00 13.74
N ILE A 300 17.08 18.01 13.38
CA ILE A 300 15.65 18.14 13.05
C ILE A 300 14.84 17.76 14.28
N ASP A 301 13.86 18.61 14.66
CA ASP A 301 12.93 18.29 15.76
C ASP A 301 11.99 17.14 15.36
N PRO A 302 12.04 15.97 16.04
CA PRO A 302 11.13 14.87 15.74
C PRO A 302 9.63 15.23 15.91
N ALA A 303 9.30 16.19 16.77
CA ALA A 303 7.91 16.62 16.99
C ALA A 303 7.27 17.23 15.73
N GLU A 304 8.06 17.69 14.76
CA GLU A 304 7.59 18.18 13.46
C GLU A 304 7.40 17.05 12.43
N LYS A 305 7.76 15.80 12.74
CA LYS A 305 7.74 14.65 11.86
C LYS A 305 6.68 13.65 12.27
N THR A 306 6.32 12.76 11.33
CA THR A 306 5.30 11.72 11.54
C THR A 306 5.87 10.33 11.27
N LEU A 307 5.61 9.40 12.18
CA LEU A 307 5.80 7.96 11.97
C LEU A 307 4.47 7.32 11.58
N VAL A 308 4.43 6.69 10.42
CA VAL A 308 3.30 5.90 9.95
C VAL A 308 3.60 4.43 10.13
N PHE A 309 2.84 3.74 10.97
CA PHE A 309 2.95 2.30 11.19
C PHE A 309 1.92 1.58 10.33
N SER A 310 2.33 0.57 9.55
CA SER A 310 1.43 -0.11 8.61
C SER A 310 1.61 -1.63 8.51
N ASP A 311 2.55 -2.25 9.23
CA ASP A 311 2.76 -3.70 9.19
C ASP A 311 2.10 -4.41 10.37
N GLY A 312 1.24 -5.40 10.09
CA GLY A 312 0.72 -6.34 11.08
C GLY A 312 -0.12 -5.75 12.22
N LEU A 313 -0.65 -4.53 12.08
CA LEU A 313 -1.34 -3.83 13.15
C LEU A 313 -2.75 -4.34 13.42
N ASN A 314 -3.12 -4.31 14.69
CA ASN A 314 -4.48 -4.24 15.20
C ASN A 314 -4.64 -3.01 16.11
N LEU A 315 -5.84 -2.74 16.62
CA LEU A 315 -6.08 -1.56 17.47
C LEU A 315 -5.26 -1.59 18.76
N ASP A 316 -5.12 -2.75 19.41
CA ASP A 316 -4.38 -2.87 20.66
C ASP A 316 -2.91 -2.50 20.46
N LYS A 317 -2.27 -3.06 19.41
CA LYS A 317 -0.88 -2.73 19.08
C LYS A 317 -0.71 -1.27 18.67
N ALA A 318 -1.69 -0.70 17.96
CA ALA A 318 -1.66 0.72 17.61
C ALA A 318 -1.71 1.63 18.85
N VAL A 319 -2.52 1.29 19.86
CA VAL A 319 -2.58 2.02 21.15
C VAL A 319 -1.25 1.90 21.92
N GLU A 320 -0.65 0.70 21.96
CA GLU A 320 0.67 0.51 22.58
C GLU A 320 1.73 1.41 21.95
N LEU A 321 1.82 1.41 20.62
CA LEU A 321 2.78 2.24 19.88
C LEU A 321 2.48 3.74 20.03
N PHE A 322 1.22 4.14 19.99
CA PHE A 322 0.81 5.50 20.23
C PHE A 322 1.33 6.01 21.59
N ARG A 323 1.07 5.25 22.66
CA ARG A 323 1.52 5.64 24.01
C ARG A 323 3.03 5.67 24.15
N HIS A 324 3.73 4.74 23.46
CA HIS A 324 5.20 4.69 23.48
C HIS A 324 5.82 5.95 22.87
N PHE A 325 5.26 6.47 21.76
CA PHE A 325 5.83 7.60 21.00
C PHE A 325 5.17 8.94 21.33
N ARG A 326 4.06 8.95 22.06
CA ARG A 326 3.30 10.16 22.40
C ARG A 326 4.19 11.24 23.03
N GLY A 327 4.05 12.49 22.55
CA GLY A 327 4.83 13.63 23.02
C GLY A 327 6.28 13.70 22.52
N ARG A 328 6.73 12.74 21.69
CA ARG A 328 8.08 12.66 21.15
C ARG A 328 8.11 12.85 19.63
N ILE A 329 7.13 12.32 18.93
CA ILE A 329 6.95 12.40 17.49
C ILE A 329 5.47 12.15 17.16
N ASN A 330 4.95 12.70 16.05
CA ASN A 330 3.59 12.40 15.64
C ASN A 330 3.48 10.97 15.12
N THR A 331 2.32 10.32 15.37
CA THR A 331 2.08 8.95 14.93
C THR A 331 0.78 8.82 14.14
N SER A 332 0.77 7.88 13.19
CA SER A 332 -0.42 7.49 12.43
C SER A 332 -0.41 5.98 12.19
N PHE A 333 -1.58 5.34 12.21
CA PHE A 333 -1.72 3.89 12.20
C PHE A 333 -2.60 3.43 11.04
N GLY A 334 -1.97 2.81 10.02
CA GLY A 334 -2.65 2.20 8.89
C GLY A 334 -2.98 0.75 9.19
N ILE A 335 -4.27 0.43 9.40
CA ILE A 335 -4.70 -0.93 9.68
C ILE A 335 -5.46 -1.50 8.47
N GLY A 336 -5.04 -2.68 8.00
CA GLY A 336 -5.62 -3.37 6.86
C GLY A 336 -6.60 -4.47 7.26
N THR A 337 -6.18 -5.72 7.10
CA THR A 337 -7.03 -6.93 7.31
C THR A 337 -7.70 -6.99 8.69
N LYS A 338 -7.08 -6.44 9.71
CA LYS A 338 -7.65 -6.37 11.07
C LYS A 338 -8.78 -5.35 11.23
N LEU A 339 -9.15 -4.66 10.14
CA LEU A 339 -10.40 -3.89 10.02
C LEU A 339 -11.35 -4.54 9.02
N THR A 340 -10.87 -4.82 7.81
CA THR A 340 -11.73 -5.15 6.66
C THR A 340 -11.87 -6.65 6.38
N CYS A 341 -11.15 -7.52 7.12
CA CYS A 341 -11.23 -8.98 7.05
C CYS A 341 -11.02 -9.63 8.43
N ASP A 342 -11.58 -9.04 9.50
CA ASP A 342 -11.46 -9.54 10.88
C ASP A 342 -12.80 -10.11 11.38
N LEU A 343 -13.25 -11.18 10.73
CA LEU A 343 -14.43 -11.91 11.13
C LEU A 343 -14.02 -13.18 11.91
N PRO A 344 -14.72 -13.54 13.00
CA PRO A 344 -14.42 -14.76 13.75
C PRO A 344 -14.46 -16.01 12.87
N GLY A 345 -13.38 -16.80 12.86
CA GLY A 345 -13.27 -18.01 12.03
C GLY A 345 -12.85 -17.76 10.57
N VAL A 346 -12.66 -16.51 10.16
CA VAL A 346 -12.13 -16.17 8.84
C VAL A 346 -10.64 -15.87 8.94
N SER A 347 -9.84 -16.60 8.16
CA SER A 347 -8.40 -16.32 8.00
C SER A 347 -8.19 -15.44 6.78
N PRO A 348 -7.66 -14.21 6.92
CA PRO A 348 -7.28 -13.38 5.78
C PRO A 348 -6.26 -14.08 4.89
N MET A 349 -6.35 -13.87 3.58
CA MET A 349 -5.32 -14.36 2.67
C MET A 349 -3.99 -13.65 2.90
N ASN A 350 -2.89 -14.37 2.75
CA ASN A 350 -1.54 -13.79 2.73
C ASN A 350 -1.04 -13.73 1.29
N ILE A 351 -1.57 -12.77 0.54
CA ILE A 351 -1.32 -12.56 -0.88
C ILE A 351 -0.61 -11.25 -1.12
N VAL A 352 0.20 -11.23 -2.17
CA VAL A 352 0.93 -10.05 -2.64
C VAL A 352 0.97 -10.04 -4.16
N PHE A 353 1.08 -8.85 -4.74
CA PHE A 353 1.39 -8.64 -6.14
C PHE A 353 2.70 -7.87 -6.20
N LYS A 354 3.71 -8.39 -6.88
CA LYS A 354 5.07 -7.86 -6.80
C LYS A 354 5.68 -7.62 -8.15
N LEU A 355 6.42 -6.52 -8.23
CA LEU A 355 7.34 -6.27 -9.32
C LEU A 355 8.45 -7.31 -9.32
N MET A 356 8.65 -7.99 -10.43
CA MET A 356 9.65 -9.01 -10.63
C MET A 356 10.80 -8.52 -11.50
N GLU A 357 10.49 -7.69 -12.51
CA GLU A 357 11.44 -7.15 -13.47
C GLU A 357 11.08 -5.71 -13.83
N CYS A 358 12.10 -4.91 -14.14
CA CYS A 358 11.96 -3.58 -14.73
C CYS A 358 13.01 -3.45 -15.83
N ASN A 359 12.61 -2.98 -17.03
CA ASN A 359 13.45 -2.85 -18.22
C ASN A 359 14.27 -4.11 -18.54
N GLY A 360 13.66 -5.30 -18.36
CA GLY A 360 14.29 -6.59 -18.59
C GLY A 360 15.31 -7.02 -17.54
N GLY A 361 15.54 -6.22 -16.49
CA GLY A 361 16.40 -6.58 -15.36
C GLY A 361 15.62 -6.97 -14.10
N PRO A 362 16.19 -7.87 -13.25
CA PRO A 362 15.55 -8.26 -11.99
C PRO A 362 15.51 -7.12 -11.00
N VAL A 363 14.47 -7.10 -10.14
CA VAL A 363 14.35 -6.17 -9.02
C VAL A 363 14.07 -6.93 -7.72
N ALA A 364 14.47 -6.34 -6.57
CA ALA A 364 14.31 -7.03 -5.30
C ALA A 364 13.91 -6.09 -4.15
N LYS A 365 13.19 -6.66 -3.18
CA LYS A 365 13.05 -6.14 -1.83
C LYS A 365 13.87 -7.02 -0.89
N ILE A 366 14.73 -6.43 -0.03
CA ILE A 366 15.47 -7.17 1.00
C ILE A 366 14.64 -7.26 2.29
N SER A 367 14.16 -6.14 2.83
CA SER A 367 13.34 -6.06 4.05
C SER A 367 14.11 -6.24 5.37
N ASP A 368 13.59 -5.64 6.44
CA ASP A 368 14.08 -5.85 7.82
C ASP A 368 13.52 -7.14 8.46
N SER A 369 12.60 -7.85 7.79
CA SER A 369 12.03 -9.10 8.28
C SER A 369 12.55 -10.29 7.47
N PRO A 370 13.05 -11.37 8.12
CA PRO A 370 13.44 -12.60 7.44
C PRO A 370 12.29 -13.19 6.60
N GLY A 371 12.62 -13.74 5.43
CA GLY A 371 11.65 -14.43 4.57
C GLY A 371 10.70 -13.52 3.75
N LYS A 372 10.84 -12.19 3.85
CA LYS A 372 10.09 -11.25 3.00
C LYS A 372 10.79 -10.93 1.66
N THR A 373 12.03 -11.37 1.47
CA THR A 373 12.77 -11.22 0.21
C THR A 373 12.09 -12.03 -0.89
N LEU A 374 11.85 -11.40 -2.04
CA LEU A 374 11.36 -12.06 -3.24
C LEU A 374 12.15 -11.52 -4.44
N CYS A 375 12.90 -12.39 -5.09
CA CYS A 375 13.59 -12.17 -6.34
C CYS A 375 14.00 -13.54 -6.92
N ARG A 376 13.90 -13.71 -8.22
CA ARG A 376 14.32 -14.96 -8.90
C ARG A 376 15.83 -15.05 -9.13
N ASP A 377 16.52 -13.93 -9.08
CA ASP A 377 17.95 -13.81 -9.33
C ASP A 377 18.74 -13.68 -8.01
N ALA A 378 19.39 -14.77 -7.60
CA ALA A 378 20.19 -14.79 -6.38
C ALA A 378 21.48 -13.96 -6.50
N ASP A 379 22.02 -13.81 -7.71
CA ASP A 379 23.20 -12.99 -7.97
C ASP A 379 22.86 -11.52 -7.85
N PHE A 380 21.71 -11.11 -8.37
CA PHE A 380 21.20 -9.76 -8.20
C PHE A 380 20.99 -9.39 -6.71
N ILE A 381 20.42 -10.33 -5.92
CA ILE A 381 20.27 -10.11 -4.45
C ILE A 381 21.65 -9.91 -3.80
N ARG A 382 22.66 -10.68 -4.16
CA ARG A 382 24.02 -10.51 -3.62
C ARG A 382 24.60 -9.15 -3.99
N ASN A 383 24.50 -8.75 -5.25
CA ASN A 383 24.96 -7.45 -5.74
C ASN A 383 24.23 -6.30 -5.05
N LEU A 384 22.91 -6.40 -4.89
CA LEU A 384 22.11 -5.40 -4.19
C LEU A 384 22.52 -5.27 -2.72
N LYS A 385 22.71 -6.40 -2.03
CA LYS A 385 23.22 -6.39 -0.64
C LYS A 385 24.61 -5.76 -0.53
N GLN A 386 25.50 -6.07 -1.47
CA GLN A 386 26.84 -5.51 -1.51
C GLN A 386 26.79 -3.98 -1.75
N ALA A 387 26.01 -3.53 -2.73
CA ALA A 387 25.86 -2.11 -3.04
C ALA A 387 25.34 -1.30 -1.84
N PHE A 388 24.46 -1.88 -1.05
CA PHE A 388 23.92 -1.24 0.16
C PHE A 388 24.58 -1.68 1.47
N HIS A 389 25.73 -2.37 1.43
CA HIS A 389 26.47 -2.84 2.60
C HIS A 389 25.59 -3.59 3.63
N VAL A 390 24.71 -4.48 3.16
CA VAL A 390 23.81 -5.26 4.00
C VAL A 390 24.38 -6.66 4.21
N GLY A 391 24.66 -7.03 5.46
CA GLY A 391 25.15 -8.36 5.83
C GLY A 391 26.59 -8.64 5.39
N VAL A 392 27.42 -7.60 5.23
CA VAL A 392 28.86 -7.69 5.00
C VAL A 392 29.60 -7.62 6.34
#